data_5b3d49774e26fdeb2f187ceadaa06e0a
#
_entry.id   5b3d49774e26fdeb2f187ceadaa06e0a
#
_cell.length_a   1.000
_cell.length_b   1.000
_cell.length_c   1.000
_cell.angle_alpha   90.00
_cell.angle_beta   90.00
_cell.angle_gamma   90.00
#
_symmetry.space_group_name_H-M   'P 1'
#
loop_
_entity.id
_entity.type
_entity.pdbx_description
1 polymer ?
#
loop_
_entity_poly.entity_id
_entity_poly.type
_entity_poly.pdbx_seq_one_letter_code
_entity_poly.pdbx_strand_id
1 'polypeptide(L)'
;MRFWEKFRKPTALRLKEHAQRVEETAEELAKQLRSWIRNETVQADIVSEKEHAADTVKREIRLALAKSDTAPLPRDRLLELLWHQDEIADLCQDSALLMALRRPNLGLELEDAFRALGELLTKAVHAYVLAISTFEDAFLSGGLGAKAADIAANVDLVNRLEHESDLVEREIVALVYRREDLPPFDRYHIVQVVLALGNTVDQVENAAGDLSLLMAAASR
;
A
#
# COMPACT_ATOMS: atom_id res chain seq x y z
N MET A 1 -35.91 -17.30 7.71
CA MET A 1 -34.82 -16.46 8.17
C MET A 1 -33.57 -17.31 8.12
N ARG A 2 -32.66 -17.06 7.16
CA ARG A 2 -31.50 -17.94 6.91
C ARG A 2 -30.49 -17.75 8.04
N PHE A 3 -29.95 -18.85 8.57
CA PHE A 3 -28.93 -18.91 9.64
C PHE A 3 -27.73 -17.99 9.38
N TRP A 4 -27.40 -17.76 8.12
CA TRP A 4 -26.31 -16.90 7.62
C TRP A 4 -26.53 -15.39 7.80
N GLU A 5 -27.75 -14.89 7.99
CA GLU A 5 -28.01 -13.45 8.21
C GLU A 5 -27.54 -12.99 9.60
N LYS A 6 -27.42 -13.93 10.56
CA LYS A 6 -26.96 -13.64 11.93
C LYS A 6 -25.44 -13.40 12.01
N PHE A 7 -24.66 -13.81 10.98
CA PHE A 7 -23.21 -13.70 10.91
C PHE A 7 -22.72 -12.52 10.05
N ARG A 8 -23.60 -11.80 9.40
CA ARG A 8 -23.28 -10.56 8.67
C ARG A 8 -23.05 -9.42 9.66
N LYS A 9 -21.94 -9.48 10.40
CA LYS A 9 -21.51 -8.32 11.18
C LYS A 9 -20.54 -7.44 10.35
N PRO A 10 -20.62 -6.11 10.53
CA PRO A 10 -19.97 -5.08 9.70
C PRO A 10 -18.44 -5.19 9.57
N THR A 11 -17.78 -6.01 10.39
CA THR A 11 -16.34 -6.04 10.53
C THR A 11 -15.62 -6.51 9.27
N ALA A 12 -16.14 -7.55 8.59
CA ALA A 12 -15.57 -8.01 7.31
C ALA A 12 -15.83 -7.03 6.15
N LEU A 13 -16.85 -6.18 6.28
CA LEU A 13 -17.23 -5.15 5.28
C LEU A 13 -16.31 -3.93 5.28
N ARG A 14 -15.34 -3.83 6.18
CA ARG A 14 -14.52 -2.62 6.33
C ARG A 14 -13.07 -2.79 5.88
N LEU A 15 -12.67 -3.98 5.46
CA LEU A 15 -11.34 -4.20 4.86
C LEU A 15 -11.19 -3.40 3.57
N LYS A 16 -12.22 -3.44 2.72
CA LYS A 16 -12.31 -2.63 1.49
C LYS A 16 -12.28 -1.13 1.79
N GLU A 17 -13.04 -0.67 2.80
CA GLU A 17 -13.04 0.73 3.20
C GLU A 17 -11.65 1.18 3.67
N HIS A 18 -10.99 0.38 4.49
CA HIS A 18 -9.63 0.67 4.95
C HIS A 18 -8.64 0.69 3.76
N ALA A 19 -8.72 -0.30 2.85
CA ALA A 19 -7.88 -0.33 1.65
C ALA A 19 -8.06 0.90 0.76
N GLN A 20 -9.28 1.42 0.62
CA GLN A 20 -9.56 2.66 -0.10
C GLN A 20 -8.90 3.88 0.57
N ARG A 21 -8.84 3.94 1.90
CA ARG A 21 -8.11 5.01 2.61
C ARG A 21 -6.61 4.90 2.40
N VAL A 22 -6.07 3.68 2.38
CA VAL A 22 -4.66 3.41 2.04
C VAL A 22 -4.35 3.89 0.61
N GLU A 23 -5.24 3.60 -0.36
CA GLU A 23 -5.10 4.08 -1.74
C GLU A 23 -5.07 5.61 -1.82
N GLU A 24 -5.99 6.29 -1.11
CA GLU A 24 -6.01 7.76 -1.03
C GLU A 24 -4.68 8.33 -0.46
N THR A 25 -4.07 7.63 0.49
CA THR A 25 -2.77 8.02 1.08
C THR A 25 -1.64 7.85 0.07
N ALA A 26 -1.61 6.74 -0.66
CA ALA A 26 -0.61 6.47 -1.70
C ALA A 26 -0.73 7.42 -2.90
N GLU A 27 -1.95 7.75 -3.32
CA GLU A 27 -2.19 8.75 -4.37
C GLU A 27 -1.69 10.14 -3.96
N GLU A 28 -1.90 10.53 -2.70
CA GLU A 28 -1.40 11.78 -2.19
C GLU A 28 0.13 11.78 -2.09
N LEU A 29 0.75 10.69 -1.61
CA LEU A 29 2.20 10.52 -1.64
C LEU A 29 2.75 10.72 -3.07
N ALA A 30 2.11 10.11 -4.08
CA ALA A 30 2.54 10.26 -5.47
C ALA A 30 2.44 11.71 -5.99
N LYS A 31 1.49 12.52 -5.49
CA LYS A 31 1.44 13.96 -5.78
C LYS A 31 2.60 14.70 -5.11
N GLN A 32 2.89 14.39 -3.86
CA GLN A 32 4.01 14.98 -3.12
C GLN A 32 5.36 14.59 -3.72
N LEU A 33 5.51 13.35 -4.21
CA LEU A 33 6.70 12.92 -4.96
C LEU A 33 6.89 13.75 -6.24
N ARG A 34 5.83 14.02 -7.00
CA ARG A 34 5.92 14.91 -8.17
C ARG A 34 6.34 16.34 -7.80
N SER A 35 5.89 16.87 -6.67
CA SER A 35 6.33 18.17 -6.15
C SER A 35 7.80 18.13 -5.76
N TRP A 36 8.23 17.07 -5.06
CA TRP A 36 9.63 16.89 -4.68
C TRP A 36 10.56 16.80 -5.89
N ILE A 37 10.19 16.01 -6.91
CA ILE A 37 10.91 15.89 -8.18
C ILE A 37 11.09 17.27 -8.86
N ARG A 38 10.06 18.12 -8.85
CA ARG A 38 10.10 19.47 -9.41
C ARG A 38 10.78 20.51 -8.52
N ASN A 39 11.38 20.08 -7.42
CA ASN A 39 11.97 20.95 -6.41
C ASN A 39 10.95 21.95 -5.80
N GLU A 40 9.68 21.56 -5.75
CA GLU A 40 8.59 22.30 -5.11
C GLU A 40 8.44 21.88 -3.64
N THR A 41 7.66 22.62 -2.87
CA THR A 41 7.41 22.30 -1.45
C THR A 41 6.56 21.04 -1.32
N VAL A 42 7.05 20.07 -0.55
CA VAL A 42 6.31 18.87 -0.15
C VAL A 42 5.39 19.20 1.03
N GLN A 43 4.11 18.89 0.87
CA GLN A 43 3.09 19.07 1.92
C GLN A 43 2.82 17.74 2.62
N ALA A 44 3.77 17.28 3.45
CA ALA A 44 3.69 15.99 4.14
C ALA A 44 2.47 15.89 5.07
N ASP A 45 2.02 17.00 5.64
CA ASP A 45 0.86 17.05 6.53
C ASP A 45 -0.42 16.53 5.84
N ILE A 46 -0.57 16.73 4.51
CA ILE A 46 -1.74 16.22 3.77
C ILE A 46 -1.70 14.70 3.71
N VAL A 47 -0.52 14.09 3.52
CA VAL A 47 -0.36 12.63 3.55
C VAL A 47 -0.66 12.10 4.96
N SER A 48 -0.17 12.79 6.01
CA SER A 48 -0.45 12.44 7.41
C SER A 48 -1.95 12.50 7.75
N GLU A 49 -2.70 13.47 7.21
CA GLU A 49 -4.15 13.52 7.38
C GLU A 49 -4.85 12.31 6.74
N LYS A 50 -4.37 11.86 5.57
CA LYS A 50 -4.90 10.67 4.89
C LYS A 50 -4.58 9.38 5.64
N GLU A 51 -3.33 9.20 6.10
CA GLU A 51 -2.92 8.08 6.96
C GLU A 51 -3.79 8.03 8.22
N HIS A 52 -3.97 9.15 8.93
CA HIS A 52 -4.80 9.20 10.12
C HIS A 52 -6.26 8.77 9.87
N ALA A 53 -6.80 9.07 8.69
CA ALA A 53 -8.13 8.57 8.30
C ALA A 53 -8.14 7.05 8.12
N ALA A 54 -7.06 6.45 7.54
CA ALA A 54 -6.91 5.00 7.43
C ALA A 54 -6.77 4.35 8.82
N ASP A 55 -5.88 4.87 9.69
CA ASP A 55 -5.67 4.39 11.07
C ASP A 55 -6.97 4.42 11.90
N THR A 56 -7.83 5.40 11.67
CA THR A 56 -9.14 5.45 12.34
C THR A 56 -10.01 4.25 11.95
N VAL A 57 -10.09 3.90 10.67
CA VAL A 57 -10.83 2.72 10.19
C VAL A 57 -10.21 1.42 10.73
N LYS A 58 -8.87 1.30 10.71
CA LYS A 58 -8.13 0.16 11.31
C LYS A 58 -8.53 -0.06 12.76
N ARG A 59 -8.50 1.01 13.58
CA ARG A 59 -8.86 0.92 15.01
C ARG A 59 -10.28 0.43 15.22
N GLU A 60 -11.24 0.89 14.40
CA GLU A 60 -12.63 0.45 14.48
C GLU A 60 -12.78 -1.02 14.09
N ILE A 61 -12.09 -1.49 13.05
CA ILE A 61 -12.07 -2.90 12.66
C ILE A 61 -11.50 -3.76 13.80
N ARG A 62 -10.35 -3.37 14.38
CA ARG A 62 -9.75 -4.10 15.50
C ARG A 62 -10.66 -4.19 16.71
N LEU A 63 -11.33 -3.09 17.08
CA LEU A 63 -12.28 -3.06 18.18
C LEU A 63 -13.51 -3.95 17.92
N ALA A 64 -13.99 -3.97 16.69
CA ALA A 64 -15.12 -4.82 16.31
C ALA A 64 -14.72 -6.32 16.34
N LEU A 65 -13.52 -6.67 15.85
CA LEU A 65 -12.97 -8.01 15.95
C LEU A 65 -12.78 -8.46 17.41
N ALA A 66 -12.27 -7.57 18.27
CA ALA A 66 -12.07 -7.88 19.69
C ALA A 66 -13.38 -8.17 20.45
N LYS A 67 -14.48 -7.51 20.06
CA LYS A 67 -15.80 -7.67 20.68
C LYS A 67 -16.64 -8.82 20.12
N SER A 68 -16.21 -9.42 19.02
CA SER A 68 -16.94 -10.51 18.36
C SER A 68 -16.49 -11.87 18.91
N ASP A 69 -17.41 -12.68 19.41
CA ASP A 69 -17.12 -14.06 19.82
C ASP A 69 -16.91 -14.99 18.62
N THR A 70 -17.42 -14.61 17.45
CA THR A 70 -17.31 -15.37 16.20
C THR A 70 -16.86 -14.46 15.08
N ALA A 71 -15.70 -14.75 14.49
CA ALA A 71 -15.24 -14.13 13.24
C ALA A 71 -15.61 -15.03 12.05
N PRO A 72 -16.04 -14.48 10.91
CA PRO A 72 -16.39 -15.28 9.74
C PRO A 72 -15.16 -15.91 9.05
N LEU A 73 -13.97 -15.45 9.40
CA LEU A 73 -12.65 -15.89 8.92
C LEU A 73 -11.69 -15.98 10.12
N PRO A 74 -10.55 -16.70 10.01
CA PRO A 74 -9.56 -16.78 11.07
C PRO A 74 -9.10 -15.38 11.51
N ARG A 75 -9.28 -15.08 12.80
CA ARG A 75 -9.06 -13.73 13.36
C ARG A 75 -7.59 -13.29 13.24
N ASP A 76 -6.67 -14.21 13.45
CA ASP A 76 -5.24 -14.00 13.29
C ASP A 76 -4.90 -13.54 11.87
N ARG A 77 -5.42 -14.21 10.86
CA ARG A 77 -5.24 -13.85 9.45
C ARG A 77 -5.84 -12.50 9.09
N LEU A 78 -7.02 -12.17 9.64
CA LEU A 78 -7.63 -10.86 9.44
C LEU A 78 -6.80 -9.74 10.07
N LEU A 79 -6.21 -9.98 11.23
CA LEU A 79 -5.37 -9.00 11.92
C LEU A 79 -4.01 -8.85 11.23
N GLU A 80 -3.43 -9.91 10.70
CA GLU A 80 -2.19 -9.91 9.94
C GLU A 80 -2.36 -9.11 8.64
N LEU A 81 -3.38 -9.43 7.84
CA LEU A 81 -3.73 -8.67 6.64
C LEU A 81 -3.97 -7.19 6.95
N LEU A 82 -4.75 -6.89 7.99
CA LEU A 82 -5.03 -5.50 8.38
C LEU A 82 -3.76 -4.76 8.81
N TRP A 83 -2.81 -5.45 9.43
CA TRP A 83 -1.54 -4.86 9.82
C TRP A 83 -0.69 -4.51 8.59
N HIS A 84 -0.49 -5.44 7.65
CA HIS A 84 0.27 -5.15 6.43
C HIS A 84 -0.41 -4.09 5.56
N GLN A 85 -1.75 -4.13 5.46
CA GLN A 85 -2.52 -3.12 4.72
C GLN A 85 -2.36 -1.71 5.31
N ASP A 86 -2.29 -1.59 6.62
CA ASP A 86 -2.11 -0.31 7.30
C ASP A 86 -0.68 0.22 7.19
N GLU A 87 0.31 -0.67 7.31
CA GLU A 87 1.73 -0.33 7.15
C GLU A 87 2.03 0.35 5.80
N ILE A 88 1.23 0.07 4.76
CA ILE A 88 1.35 0.79 3.48
C ILE A 88 1.09 2.30 3.67
N ALA A 89 0.07 2.67 4.45
CA ALA A 89 -0.25 4.08 4.71
C ALA A 89 0.78 4.73 5.62
N ASP A 90 1.27 4.02 6.64
CA ASP A 90 2.33 4.47 7.54
C ASP A 90 3.62 4.77 6.74
N LEU A 91 4.04 3.86 5.85
CA LEU A 91 5.22 4.06 4.99
C LEU A 91 5.04 5.19 3.97
N CYS A 92 3.82 5.41 3.48
CA CYS A 92 3.51 6.58 2.66
C CYS A 92 3.73 7.89 3.43
N GLN A 93 3.29 7.95 4.69
CA GLN A 93 3.50 9.11 5.56
C GLN A 93 4.99 9.32 5.82
N ASP A 94 5.73 8.28 6.21
CA ASP A 94 7.16 8.35 6.47
C ASP A 94 7.94 8.82 5.24
N SER A 95 7.58 8.33 4.05
CA SER A 95 8.18 8.76 2.78
C SER A 95 7.95 10.25 2.51
N ALA A 96 6.72 10.75 2.74
CA ALA A 96 6.40 12.16 2.56
C ALA A 96 7.15 13.06 3.56
N LEU A 97 7.20 12.66 4.83
CA LEU A 97 7.96 13.36 5.88
C LEU A 97 9.44 13.42 5.53
N LEU A 98 10.00 12.31 5.05
CA LEU A 98 11.39 12.26 4.64
C LEU A 98 11.65 13.20 3.45
N MET A 99 10.83 13.18 2.40
CA MET A 99 10.96 14.08 1.25
C MET A 99 10.85 15.55 1.65
N ALA A 100 10.04 15.90 2.66
CA ALA A 100 9.88 17.27 3.14
C ALA A 100 11.15 17.84 3.78
N LEU A 101 12.04 16.99 4.31
CA LEU A 101 13.27 17.41 4.98
C LEU A 101 14.30 18.07 4.05
N ARG A 102 14.32 17.67 2.76
CA ARG A 102 15.34 18.12 1.84
C ARG A 102 14.88 18.00 0.38
N ARG A 103 15.30 18.96 -0.44
CA ARG A 103 15.03 19.02 -1.88
C ARG A 103 16.36 19.07 -2.66
N PRO A 104 16.95 17.91 -2.96
CA PRO A 104 18.18 17.85 -3.77
C PRO A 104 17.88 18.16 -5.24
N ASN A 105 18.89 18.63 -5.96
CA ASN A 105 18.79 18.75 -7.42
C ASN A 105 19.01 17.37 -8.06
N LEU A 106 17.94 16.73 -8.48
CA LEU A 106 17.98 15.36 -9.00
C LEU A 106 18.61 15.30 -10.40
N GLY A 107 18.30 16.25 -11.29
CA GLY A 107 18.58 16.16 -12.71
C GLY A 107 17.69 15.13 -13.42
N LEU A 108 17.61 15.24 -14.75
CA LEU A 108 16.60 14.56 -15.56
C LEU A 108 16.53 13.04 -15.40
N GLU A 109 17.68 12.36 -15.35
CA GLU A 109 17.71 10.89 -15.23
C GLU A 109 17.09 10.38 -13.92
N LEU A 110 17.42 11.01 -12.79
CA LEU A 110 16.84 10.67 -11.50
C LEU A 110 15.37 11.08 -11.43
N GLU A 111 15.01 12.24 -12.01
CA GLU A 111 13.61 12.68 -12.07
C GLU A 111 12.73 11.68 -12.81
N ASP A 112 13.18 11.17 -13.95
CA ASP A 112 12.44 10.18 -14.75
C ASP A 112 12.35 8.85 -14.01
N ALA A 113 13.41 8.40 -13.38
CA ALA A 113 13.42 7.16 -12.59
C ALA A 113 12.48 7.26 -11.37
N PHE A 114 12.47 8.37 -10.65
CA PHE A 114 11.52 8.59 -9.54
C PHE A 114 10.07 8.69 -10.01
N ARG A 115 9.79 9.25 -11.19
CA ARG A 115 8.44 9.22 -11.78
C ARG A 115 7.99 7.79 -12.04
N ALA A 116 8.88 6.97 -12.63
CA ALA A 116 8.58 5.56 -12.90
C ALA A 116 8.29 4.81 -11.58
N LEU A 117 9.10 5.02 -10.53
CA LEU A 117 8.89 4.41 -9.22
C LEU A 117 7.53 4.82 -8.61
N GLY A 118 7.18 6.11 -8.66
CA GLY A 118 5.89 6.61 -8.17
C GLY A 118 4.68 6.05 -8.93
N GLU A 119 4.82 5.82 -10.25
CA GLU A 119 3.78 5.17 -11.05
C GLU A 119 3.63 3.69 -10.72
N LEU A 120 4.73 2.97 -10.47
CA LEU A 120 4.70 1.57 -10.06
C LEU A 120 4.04 1.42 -8.70
N LEU A 121 4.39 2.26 -7.71
CA LEU A 121 3.78 2.30 -6.40
C LEU A 121 2.25 2.48 -6.50
N THR A 122 1.78 3.48 -7.22
CA THR A 122 0.33 3.73 -7.34
C THR A 122 -0.40 2.59 -8.06
N LYS A 123 0.21 1.99 -9.09
CA LYS A 123 -0.36 0.82 -9.79
C LYS A 123 -0.43 -0.40 -8.88
N ALA A 124 0.61 -0.65 -8.06
CA ALA A 124 0.64 -1.78 -7.12
C ALA A 124 -0.46 -1.64 -6.06
N VAL A 125 -0.57 -0.46 -5.43
CA VAL A 125 -1.63 -0.18 -4.46
C VAL A 125 -3.02 -0.33 -5.10
N HIS A 126 -3.23 0.20 -6.29
CA HIS A 126 -4.50 0.07 -7.00
C HIS A 126 -4.86 -1.40 -7.29
N ALA A 127 -3.91 -2.20 -7.77
CA ALA A 127 -4.13 -3.64 -8.02
C ALA A 127 -4.49 -4.37 -6.72
N TYR A 128 -3.82 -4.07 -5.62
CA TYR A 128 -4.15 -4.62 -4.31
C TYR A 128 -5.57 -4.23 -3.86
N VAL A 129 -5.94 -2.95 -3.99
CA VAL A 129 -7.29 -2.46 -3.61
C VAL A 129 -8.38 -3.11 -4.45
N LEU A 130 -8.15 -3.37 -5.73
CA LEU A 130 -9.05 -4.16 -6.57
C LEU A 130 -9.18 -5.61 -6.06
N ALA A 131 -8.07 -6.24 -5.69
CA ALA A 131 -8.06 -7.60 -5.17
C ALA A 131 -8.87 -7.72 -3.87
N ILE A 132 -8.59 -6.88 -2.86
CA ILE A 132 -9.28 -6.92 -1.56
C ILE A 132 -10.76 -6.53 -1.68
N SER A 133 -11.09 -5.56 -2.55
CA SER A 133 -12.47 -5.16 -2.80
C SER A 133 -13.28 -6.29 -3.45
N THR A 134 -12.69 -6.95 -4.45
CA THR A 134 -13.31 -8.10 -5.11
C THR A 134 -13.47 -9.28 -4.14
N PHE A 135 -12.48 -9.52 -3.29
CA PHE A 135 -12.54 -10.54 -2.24
C PHE A 135 -13.69 -10.29 -1.26
N GLU A 136 -13.77 -9.08 -0.69
CA GLU A 136 -14.80 -8.76 0.30
C GLU A 136 -16.21 -8.84 -0.31
N ASP A 137 -16.43 -8.26 -1.49
CA ASP A 137 -17.71 -8.29 -2.18
C ASP A 137 -18.14 -9.74 -2.52
N ALA A 138 -17.19 -10.55 -3.01
CA ALA A 138 -17.43 -11.95 -3.34
C ALA A 138 -17.67 -12.82 -2.10
N PHE A 139 -16.91 -12.61 -1.03
CA PHE A 139 -17.07 -13.31 0.22
C PHE A 139 -18.47 -13.08 0.84
N LEU A 140 -18.90 -11.82 0.87
CA LEU A 140 -20.22 -11.44 1.43
C LEU A 140 -21.40 -11.92 0.60
N SER A 141 -21.25 -12.00 -0.72
CA SER A 141 -22.28 -12.52 -1.62
C SER A 141 -22.30 -14.05 -1.74
N GLY A 142 -21.30 -14.75 -1.20
CA GLY A 142 -21.13 -16.20 -1.35
C GLY A 142 -20.61 -16.60 -2.74
N GLY A 143 -20.03 -15.65 -3.48
CA GLY A 143 -19.54 -15.83 -4.84
C GLY A 143 -18.01 -15.99 -4.96
N LEU A 144 -17.29 -16.29 -3.85
CA LEU A 144 -15.83 -16.29 -3.81
C LEU A 144 -15.20 -17.19 -4.88
N GLY A 145 -15.73 -18.41 -5.08
CA GLY A 145 -15.21 -19.32 -6.09
C GLY A 145 -15.28 -18.76 -7.52
N ALA A 146 -16.33 -18.00 -7.86
CA ALA A 146 -16.48 -17.39 -9.17
C ALA A 146 -15.51 -16.21 -9.41
N LYS A 147 -15.01 -15.60 -8.33
CA LYS A 147 -14.10 -14.44 -8.37
C LYS A 147 -12.64 -14.76 -8.04
N ALA A 148 -12.36 -16.01 -7.67
CA ALA A 148 -11.01 -16.42 -7.26
C ALA A 148 -9.93 -16.12 -8.32
N ALA A 149 -10.24 -16.32 -9.59
CA ALA A 149 -9.31 -16.04 -10.69
C ALA A 149 -9.04 -14.52 -10.85
N ASP A 150 -10.08 -13.68 -10.71
CA ASP A 150 -9.95 -12.22 -10.79
C ASP A 150 -9.08 -11.69 -9.66
N ILE A 151 -9.27 -12.20 -8.44
CA ILE A 151 -8.48 -11.82 -7.26
C ILE A 151 -7.03 -12.26 -7.44
N ALA A 152 -6.80 -13.52 -7.83
CA ALA A 152 -5.46 -14.04 -8.08
C ALA A 152 -4.71 -13.24 -9.16
N ALA A 153 -5.38 -12.86 -10.24
CA ALA A 153 -4.78 -12.06 -11.31
C ALA A 153 -4.28 -10.68 -10.81
N ASN A 154 -5.02 -10.04 -9.88
CA ASN A 154 -4.59 -8.77 -9.29
C ASN A 154 -3.43 -8.97 -8.30
N VAL A 155 -3.42 -10.07 -7.51
CA VAL A 155 -2.27 -10.43 -6.67
C VAL A 155 -1.02 -10.67 -7.52
N ASP A 156 -1.15 -11.45 -8.60
CA ASP A 156 -0.04 -11.67 -9.54
C ASP A 156 0.44 -10.37 -10.21
N LEU A 157 -0.47 -9.40 -10.43
CA LEU A 157 -0.08 -8.08 -10.93
C LEU A 157 0.73 -7.31 -9.88
N VAL A 158 0.35 -7.36 -8.61
CA VAL A 158 1.13 -6.74 -7.51
C VAL A 158 2.55 -7.30 -7.49
N ASN A 159 2.73 -8.62 -7.52
CA ASN A 159 4.05 -9.26 -7.50
C ASN A 159 4.92 -8.83 -8.70
N ARG A 160 4.33 -8.67 -9.89
CA ARG A 160 5.08 -8.15 -11.05
C ARG A 160 5.48 -6.69 -10.90
N LEU A 161 4.60 -5.86 -10.34
CA LEU A 161 4.86 -4.43 -10.14
C LEU A 161 5.92 -4.20 -9.07
N GLU A 162 5.95 -5.01 -8.00
CA GLU A 162 7.02 -5.02 -7.01
C GLU A 162 8.36 -5.37 -7.67
N HIS A 163 8.43 -6.46 -8.44
CA HIS A 163 9.66 -6.82 -9.14
C HIS A 163 10.16 -5.71 -10.10
N GLU A 164 9.25 -5.02 -10.81
CA GLU A 164 9.60 -3.87 -11.66
C GLU A 164 10.09 -2.69 -10.80
N SER A 165 9.47 -2.44 -9.64
CA SER A 165 9.89 -1.43 -8.66
C SER A 165 11.32 -1.66 -8.19
N ASP A 166 11.65 -2.88 -7.80
CA ASP A 166 12.96 -3.33 -7.39
C ASP A 166 14.06 -3.02 -8.44
N LEU A 167 13.74 -3.21 -9.73
CA LEU A 167 14.67 -2.88 -10.81
C LEU A 167 14.91 -1.37 -10.90
N VAL A 168 13.86 -0.56 -10.78
CA VAL A 168 13.95 0.91 -10.81
C VAL A 168 14.72 1.44 -9.59
N GLU A 169 14.47 0.88 -8.40
CA GLU A 169 15.23 1.25 -7.19
C GLU A 169 16.72 1.03 -7.34
N ARG A 170 17.12 -0.15 -7.82
CA ARG A 170 18.53 -0.49 -8.08
C ARG A 170 19.14 0.47 -9.11
N GLU A 171 18.36 0.87 -10.12
CA GLU A 171 18.80 1.85 -11.11
C GLU A 171 19.02 3.23 -10.46
N ILE A 172 18.05 3.72 -9.66
CA ILE A 172 18.17 5.00 -8.94
C ILE A 172 19.42 5.00 -8.04
N VAL A 173 19.61 3.95 -7.25
CA VAL A 173 20.78 3.82 -6.37
C VAL A 173 22.07 3.87 -7.21
N ALA A 174 22.15 3.12 -8.31
CA ALA A 174 23.33 3.11 -9.19
C ALA A 174 23.58 4.49 -9.83
N LEU A 175 22.52 5.21 -10.23
CA LEU A 175 22.61 6.58 -10.74
C LEU A 175 23.17 7.53 -9.68
N VAL A 176 22.68 7.48 -8.45
CA VAL A 176 23.13 8.32 -7.34
C VAL A 176 24.63 8.10 -7.05
N TYR A 177 25.07 6.84 -7.04
CA TYR A 177 26.48 6.53 -6.77
C TYR A 177 27.44 7.00 -7.90
N ARG A 178 26.94 7.14 -9.13
CA ARG A 178 27.71 7.68 -10.27
C ARG A 178 27.77 9.21 -10.31
N ARG A 179 26.88 9.92 -9.61
CA ARG A 179 26.75 11.37 -9.62
C ARG A 179 27.74 12.02 -8.65
N GLU A 180 28.98 12.29 -9.13
CA GLU A 180 30.03 12.93 -8.33
C GLU A 180 29.72 14.39 -7.96
N ASP A 181 28.89 15.05 -8.75
CA ASP A 181 28.44 16.43 -8.54
C ASP A 181 27.44 16.61 -7.39
N LEU A 182 26.80 15.53 -6.93
CA LEU A 182 25.88 15.58 -5.80
C LEU A 182 26.63 15.68 -4.46
N PRO A 183 26.26 16.63 -3.58
CA PRO A 183 26.78 16.68 -2.21
C PRO A 183 26.55 15.35 -1.49
N PRO A 184 27.45 14.89 -0.61
CA PRO A 184 27.33 13.61 0.09
C PRO A 184 26.00 13.46 0.86
N PHE A 185 25.51 14.54 1.44
CA PHE A 185 24.27 14.54 2.19
C PHE A 185 23.04 14.40 1.26
N ASP A 186 23.09 14.96 0.05
CA ASP A 186 22.05 14.80 -0.95
C ASP A 186 21.99 13.37 -1.47
N ARG A 187 23.17 12.76 -1.74
CA ARG A 187 23.24 11.33 -2.11
C ARG A 187 22.60 10.44 -1.05
N TYR A 188 22.98 10.64 0.22
CA TYR A 188 22.38 9.89 1.33
C TYR A 188 20.86 10.07 1.37
N HIS A 189 20.38 11.31 1.29
CA HIS A 189 18.96 11.62 1.35
C HIS A 189 18.17 10.99 0.20
N ILE A 190 18.69 11.08 -1.05
CA ILE A 190 18.07 10.45 -2.23
C ILE A 190 17.95 8.93 -2.03
N VAL A 191 19.03 8.28 -1.54
CA VAL A 191 19.01 6.84 -1.26
C VAL A 191 17.98 6.50 -0.17
N GLN A 192 17.86 7.31 0.89
CA GLN A 192 16.82 7.07 1.91
C GLN A 192 15.40 7.21 1.34
N VAL A 193 15.17 8.19 0.46
CA VAL A 193 13.84 8.37 -0.18
C VAL A 193 13.51 7.20 -1.09
N VAL A 194 14.45 6.71 -1.91
CA VAL A 194 14.16 5.57 -2.78
C VAL A 194 13.87 4.31 -1.98
N LEU A 195 14.64 4.03 -0.92
CA LEU A 195 14.38 2.88 -0.04
C LEU A 195 13.02 2.97 0.68
N ALA A 196 12.62 4.17 1.11
CA ALA A 196 11.32 4.37 1.74
C ALA A 196 10.15 4.10 0.77
N LEU A 197 10.27 4.57 -0.48
CA LEU A 197 9.28 4.30 -1.52
C LEU A 197 9.22 2.82 -1.91
N GLY A 198 10.37 2.15 -2.01
CA GLY A 198 10.45 0.72 -2.29
C GLY A 198 9.82 -0.11 -1.19
N ASN A 199 10.19 0.13 0.07
CA ASN A 199 9.58 -0.54 1.21
C ASN A 199 8.03 -0.40 1.22
N THR A 200 7.49 0.70 0.67
CA THR A 200 6.04 0.84 0.52
C THR A 200 5.48 -0.16 -0.49
N VAL A 201 6.17 -0.41 -1.60
CA VAL A 201 5.74 -1.39 -2.62
C VAL A 201 5.89 -2.83 -2.11
N ASP A 202 6.98 -3.14 -1.40
CA ASP A 202 7.18 -4.43 -0.73
C ASP A 202 6.02 -4.73 0.23
N GLN A 203 5.56 -3.71 0.94
CA GLN A 203 4.46 -3.88 1.88
C GLN A 203 3.12 -4.12 1.18
N VAL A 204 2.92 -3.59 -0.03
CA VAL A 204 1.76 -3.94 -0.86
C VAL A 204 1.80 -5.41 -1.26
N GLU A 205 2.98 -5.95 -1.61
CA GLU A 205 3.17 -7.37 -1.91
C GLU A 205 2.85 -8.24 -0.69
N ASN A 206 3.35 -7.89 0.49
CA ASN A 206 3.06 -8.60 1.73
C ASN A 206 1.55 -8.66 2.02
N ALA A 207 0.84 -7.53 1.88
CA ALA A 207 -0.61 -7.47 2.06
C ALA A 207 -1.36 -8.33 1.01
N ALA A 208 -0.89 -8.37 -0.24
CA ALA A 208 -1.45 -9.23 -1.29
C ALA A 208 -1.20 -10.71 -1.01
N GLY A 209 -0.04 -11.05 -0.45
CA GLY A 209 0.29 -12.40 0.03
C GLY A 209 -0.68 -12.86 1.12
N ASP A 210 -0.93 -12.02 2.13
CA ASP A 210 -1.89 -12.31 3.20
C ASP A 210 -3.31 -12.48 2.69
N LEU A 211 -3.73 -11.67 1.71
CA LEU A 211 -5.02 -11.84 1.05
C LEU A 211 -5.14 -13.22 0.41
N SER A 212 -4.08 -13.72 -0.24
CA SER A 212 -4.06 -15.06 -0.82
C SER A 212 -4.22 -16.16 0.24
N LEU A 213 -3.57 -16.00 1.41
CA LEU A 213 -3.73 -16.92 2.53
C LEU A 213 -5.14 -16.88 3.13
N LEU A 214 -5.73 -15.68 3.21
CA LEU A 214 -7.10 -15.50 3.69
C LEU A 214 -8.12 -16.13 2.73
N MET A 215 -7.92 -16.00 1.41
CA MET A 215 -8.72 -16.67 0.38
C MET A 215 -8.68 -18.20 0.53
N ALA A 216 -7.49 -18.77 0.74
CA ALA A 216 -7.32 -20.20 0.93
C ALA A 216 -8.05 -20.71 2.19
N ALA A 217 -8.11 -19.90 3.25
CA ALA A 217 -8.88 -20.21 4.47
C ALA A 217 -10.40 -20.09 4.27
N ALA A 218 -10.86 -19.13 3.46
CA ALA A 218 -12.27 -18.87 3.15
C ALA A 218 -12.89 -19.95 2.22
N SER A 219 -12.07 -20.71 1.49
CA SER A 219 -12.49 -21.72 0.51
C SER A 219 -12.69 -23.11 1.14
N ARG A 220 -12.43 -23.28 2.43
CA ARG A 220 -12.60 -24.52 3.22
C ARG A 220 -13.95 -24.54 3.91
#